data_f53b322112089e2d2631bfe947e0ea29
#
_entry.id   f53b322112089e2d2631bfe947e0ea29
#
_cell.length_a   1.000
_cell.length_b   1.000
_cell.length_c   1.000
_cell.angle_alpha   90.00
_cell.angle_beta   90.00
_cell.angle_gamma   90.00
#
_symmetry.space_group_name_H-M   'P 1'
#
loop_
_entity.id
_entity.type
_entity.pdbx_description
1 polymer ?
#
loop_
_entity_poly.entity_id
_entity_poly.type
_entity_poly.pdbx_seq_one_letter_code
_entity_poly.pdbx_strand_id
1 'polypeptide(L)'
;HMRNIRTLMNEAKRAGVIKESQYPFGKGLFEIKTGIGRKKGLTKKQLKAIFDYKSGNETTNRYKDLWIFIYLCNGINPTDMLKLKFSDIVDGEICFVRQKTERTTKNRKEIRATISVQMQAVIDKWGNKPLPDNYIFPYMKGNETAIEAKAITRDVVKRINKRMKLIGEELGIGNITTYTARHSYATVLKRSGVNISYISESLGHTD
;
A
#
# COMPACT_ATOMS: atom_id res chain seq x y z
N HIS A 1 17.37 -14.16 -2.80
CA HIS A 1 17.96 -15.03 -3.82
C HIS A 1 17.34 -16.45 -3.78
N MET A 2 17.30 -17.18 -2.66
CA MET A 2 16.76 -18.56 -2.59
C MET A 2 15.29 -18.67 -3.05
N ARG A 3 14.44 -17.67 -2.80
CA ARG A 3 13.05 -17.65 -3.32
C ARG A 3 12.99 -17.62 -4.85
N ASN A 4 13.90 -16.88 -5.49
CA ASN A 4 13.96 -16.82 -6.97
C ASN A 4 14.42 -18.17 -7.53
N ILE A 5 15.42 -18.81 -6.89
CA ILE A 5 15.87 -20.17 -7.28
C ILE A 5 14.70 -21.13 -7.15
N ARG A 6 13.93 -21.09 -6.05
CA ARG A 6 12.75 -21.95 -5.90
C ARG A 6 11.72 -21.70 -6.99
N THR A 7 11.52 -20.47 -7.42
CA THR A 7 10.60 -20.15 -8.52
C THR A 7 11.07 -20.79 -9.82
N LEU A 8 12.35 -20.64 -10.17
CA LEU A 8 12.93 -21.26 -11.37
C LEU A 8 12.85 -22.80 -11.32
N MET A 9 13.14 -23.39 -10.17
CA MET A 9 13.03 -24.85 -9.99
C MET A 9 11.58 -25.35 -10.12
N ASN A 10 10.60 -24.55 -9.63
CA ASN A 10 9.19 -24.85 -9.83
C ASN A 10 8.79 -24.82 -11.33
N GLU A 11 9.29 -23.85 -12.09
CA GLU A 11 9.05 -23.78 -13.53
C GLU A 11 9.72 -24.95 -14.27
N ALA A 12 10.96 -25.26 -13.95
CA ALA A 12 11.68 -26.40 -14.52
C ALA A 12 10.97 -27.73 -14.24
N LYS A 13 10.41 -27.91 -13.04
CA LYS A 13 9.60 -29.07 -12.67
C LYS A 13 8.31 -29.15 -13.48
N ARG A 14 7.56 -28.02 -13.62
CA ARG A 14 6.34 -27.97 -14.45
C ARG A 14 6.62 -28.26 -15.92
N ALA A 15 7.77 -27.81 -16.43
CA ALA A 15 8.19 -28.06 -17.80
C ALA A 15 8.77 -29.46 -18.02
N GLY A 16 8.83 -30.30 -16.99
CA GLY A 16 9.40 -31.66 -17.09
C GLY A 16 10.92 -31.71 -17.26
N VAL A 17 11.61 -30.57 -17.12
CA VAL A 17 13.09 -30.48 -17.25
C VAL A 17 13.79 -31.15 -16.07
N ILE A 18 13.19 -31.15 -14.90
CA ILE A 18 13.69 -31.85 -13.70
C ILE A 18 12.62 -32.81 -13.15
N LYS A 19 13.06 -33.91 -12.59
CA LYS A 19 12.20 -34.88 -11.90
C LYS A 19 11.88 -34.39 -10.47
N GLU A 20 10.79 -34.93 -9.89
CA GLU A 20 10.41 -34.63 -8.48
C GLU A 20 11.56 -34.92 -7.51
N SER A 21 12.30 -36.06 -7.74
CA SER A 21 13.44 -36.43 -6.91
C SER A 21 14.64 -35.49 -6.96
N GLN A 22 14.69 -34.60 -7.97
CA GLN A 22 15.74 -33.60 -8.15
C GLN A 22 15.33 -32.23 -7.58
N TYR A 23 14.08 -32.10 -7.08
CA TYR A 23 13.57 -30.84 -6.53
C TYR A 23 14.05 -30.67 -5.07
N PRO A 24 14.87 -29.64 -4.77
CA PRO A 24 15.56 -29.56 -3.49
C PRO A 24 14.77 -28.88 -2.38
N PHE A 25 13.56 -28.34 -2.65
CA PHE A 25 12.80 -27.57 -1.67
C PHE A 25 11.59 -28.34 -1.13
N GLY A 26 11.35 -28.33 0.16
CA GLY A 26 10.17 -28.92 0.78
C GLY A 26 10.41 -29.38 2.21
N LYS A 27 9.38 -29.98 2.80
CA LYS A 27 9.47 -30.56 4.15
C LYS A 27 10.45 -31.75 4.13
N GLY A 28 11.44 -31.70 4.99
CA GLY A 28 12.53 -32.69 5.04
C GLY A 28 13.65 -32.50 4.00
N LEU A 29 13.55 -31.44 3.17
CA LEU A 29 14.55 -30.97 2.21
C LEU A 29 15.03 -29.57 2.61
N PHE A 30 15.49 -28.77 1.61
CA PHE A 30 15.87 -27.39 1.91
C PHE A 30 14.64 -26.50 2.16
N GLU A 31 14.48 -26.04 3.39
CA GLU A 31 13.43 -25.10 3.77
C GLU A 31 13.94 -23.67 3.80
N ILE A 32 13.27 -22.79 3.04
CA ILE A 32 13.58 -21.36 3.08
C ILE A 32 12.99 -20.79 4.36
N LYS A 33 13.84 -20.54 5.35
CA LYS A 33 13.43 -19.94 6.61
C LYS A 33 12.81 -18.56 6.35
N THR A 34 11.61 -18.35 6.85
CA THR A 34 10.94 -17.05 6.86
C THR A 34 11.12 -16.42 8.23
N GLY A 35 11.73 -15.25 8.29
CA GLY A 35 11.82 -14.49 9.54
C GLY A 35 10.40 -14.15 10.04
N ILE A 36 10.18 -14.27 11.34
CA ILE A 36 8.94 -13.83 12.00
C ILE A 36 9.01 -12.30 12.06
N GLY A 37 8.57 -11.64 11.01
CA GLY A 37 8.43 -10.18 10.98
C GLY A 37 7.31 -9.78 11.95
N ARG A 38 7.63 -9.05 13.03
CA ARG A 38 6.60 -8.43 13.87
C ARG A 38 5.89 -7.33 13.08
N LYS A 39 4.74 -7.65 12.51
CA LYS A 39 3.87 -6.68 11.87
C LYS A 39 3.25 -5.78 12.95
N LYS A 40 3.80 -4.60 13.15
CA LYS A 40 3.28 -3.64 14.14
C LYS A 40 2.30 -2.68 13.45
N GLY A 41 1.00 -2.91 13.63
CA GLY A 41 0.00 -1.87 13.43
C GLY A 41 0.07 -0.87 14.59
N LEU A 42 -0.10 0.41 14.29
CA LEU A 42 -0.12 1.47 15.28
C LEU A 42 -1.37 1.41 16.16
N THR A 43 -1.27 1.91 17.37
CA THR A 43 -2.41 2.11 18.28
C THR A 43 -3.20 3.35 17.88
N LYS A 44 -4.46 3.46 18.32
CA LYS A 44 -5.28 4.68 18.12
C LYS A 44 -4.58 5.94 18.66
N LYS A 45 -3.90 5.84 19.83
CA LYS A 45 -3.13 6.96 20.43
C LYS A 45 -1.97 7.40 19.52
N GLN A 46 -1.22 6.44 18.96
CA GLN A 46 -0.11 6.74 18.04
C GLN A 46 -0.60 7.33 16.72
N LEU A 47 -1.72 6.82 16.18
CA LEU A 47 -2.35 7.40 15.00
C LEU A 47 -2.77 8.84 15.26
N LYS A 48 -3.47 9.10 16.39
CA LYS A 48 -3.85 10.47 16.77
C LYS A 48 -2.64 11.39 16.83
N ALA A 49 -1.54 10.98 17.45
CA ALA A 49 -0.32 11.77 17.51
C ALA A 49 0.25 12.11 16.12
N ILE A 50 0.19 11.18 15.15
CA ILE A 50 0.60 11.41 13.76
C ILE A 50 -0.34 12.40 13.07
N PHE A 51 -1.65 12.27 13.26
CA PHE A 51 -2.65 13.16 12.67
C PHE A 51 -2.49 14.60 13.19
N ASP A 52 -2.26 14.75 14.48
CA ASP A 52 -2.10 16.05 15.15
C ASP A 52 -0.71 16.67 14.90
N TYR A 53 0.28 15.88 14.45
CA TYR A 53 1.65 16.35 14.23
C TYR A 53 1.72 17.45 13.16
N LYS A 54 2.40 18.54 13.47
CA LYS A 54 2.67 19.65 12.57
C LYS A 54 4.16 19.92 12.52
N SER A 55 4.74 19.90 11.31
CA SER A 55 6.14 20.27 11.08
C SER A 55 6.21 21.73 10.59
N GLY A 56 7.26 22.44 10.96
CA GLY A 56 7.62 23.71 10.31
C GLY A 56 8.07 23.53 8.85
N ASN A 57 8.33 22.31 8.41
CA ASN A 57 8.74 21.97 7.04
C ASN A 57 7.53 21.46 6.24
N GLU A 58 7.12 22.22 5.22
CA GLU A 58 5.97 21.92 4.37
C GLU A 58 6.12 20.57 3.63
N THR A 59 7.35 20.24 3.19
CA THR A 59 7.62 18.94 2.55
C THR A 59 7.34 17.78 3.51
N THR A 60 7.65 17.95 4.80
CA THR A 60 7.36 16.93 5.82
C THR A 60 5.86 16.79 6.00
N ASN A 61 5.12 17.90 6.09
CA ASN A 61 3.66 17.88 6.19
C ASN A 61 3.03 17.21 4.96
N ARG A 62 3.50 17.52 3.74
CA ARG A 62 3.02 16.89 2.51
C ARG A 62 3.13 15.37 2.54
N TYR A 63 4.28 14.84 2.89
CA TYR A 63 4.48 13.38 2.89
C TYR A 63 3.81 12.69 4.08
N LYS A 64 3.63 13.38 5.21
CA LYS A 64 2.76 12.94 6.31
C LYS A 64 1.30 12.86 5.85
N ASP A 65 0.81 13.90 5.20
CA ASP A 65 -0.58 13.96 4.72
C ASP A 65 -0.86 12.86 3.68
N LEU A 66 0.09 12.57 2.78
CA LEU A 66 -0.02 11.42 1.86
C LEU A 66 -0.03 10.08 2.61
N TRP A 67 0.73 9.94 3.69
CA TRP A 67 0.69 8.75 4.53
C TRP A 67 -0.67 8.60 5.23
N ILE A 68 -1.25 9.70 5.72
CA ILE A 68 -2.60 9.75 6.30
C ILE A 68 -3.63 9.34 5.24
N PHE A 69 -3.51 9.86 4.02
CA PHE A 69 -4.38 9.47 2.92
C PHE A 69 -4.31 7.95 2.65
N ILE A 70 -3.11 7.38 2.60
CA ILE A 70 -2.95 5.92 2.45
C ILE A 70 -3.70 5.17 3.55
N TYR A 71 -3.58 5.61 4.81
CA TYR A 71 -4.26 4.97 5.94
C TYR A 71 -5.79 5.08 5.82
N LEU A 72 -6.32 6.26 5.51
CA LEU A 72 -7.75 6.52 5.42
C LEU A 72 -8.40 5.89 4.18
N CYS A 73 -7.67 5.79 3.08
CA CYS A 73 -8.12 5.12 1.85
C CYS A 73 -7.92 3.60 1.96
N ASN A 74 -8.47 2.98 3.00
CA ASN A 74 -8.43 1.54 3.25
C ASN A 74 -7.02 0.93 3.21
N GLY A 75 -5.99 1.68 3.57
CA GLY A 75 -4.61 1.24 3.45
C GLY A 75 -4.19 1.00 1.99
N ILE A 76 -4.60 1.84 1.08
CA ILE A 76 -4.32 1.73 -0.36
C ILE A 76 -2.82 1.50 -0.65
N ASN A 77 -2.51 0.73 -1.68
CA ASN A 77 -1.12 0.59 -2.12
C ASN A 77 -0.65 1.92 -2.75
N PRO A 78 0.56 2.41 -2.46
CA PRO A 78 1.07 3.64 -3.07
C PRO A 78 1.03 3.66 -4.60
N THR A 79 1.22 2.51 -5.26
CA THR A 79 1.10 2.41 -6.72
C THR A 79 -0.32 2.72 -7.20
N ASP A 80 -1.31 2.19 -6.49
CA ASP A 80 -2.72 2.41 -6.82
C ASP A 80 -3.09 3.87 -6.48
N MET A 81 -2.68 4.40 -5.31
CA MET A 81 -2.90 5.78 -4.91
C MET A 81 -2.40 6.80 -5.95
N LEU A 82 -1.19 6.60 -6.50
CA LEU A 82 -0.61 7.52 -7.47
C LEU A 82 -1.28 7.48 -8.84
N LYS A 83 -2.09 6.47 -9.10
CA LYS A 83 -2.86 6.31 -10.34
C LYS A 83 -4.32 6.66 -10.21
N LEU A 84 -4.78 7.03 -9.02
CA LEU A 84 -6.15 7.52 -8.83
C LEU A 84 -6.36 8.78 -9.65
N LYS A 85 -7.46 8.82 -10.37
CA LYS A 85 -7.96 9.98 -11.10
C LYS A 85 -9.17 10.59 -10.38
N PHE A 86 -9.52 11.81 -10.72
CA PHE A 86 -10.76 12.41 -10.21
C PHE A 86 -12.01 11.70 -10.71
N SER A 87 -11.95 11.03 -11.87
CA SER A 87 -13.02 10.15 -12.37
C SER A 87 -13.25 8.91 -11.50
N ASP A 88 -12.28 8.52 -10.65
CA ASP A 88 -12.44 7.42 -9.71
C ASP A 88 -13.19 7.84 -8.44
N ILE A 89 -13.56 9.12 -8.33
CA ILE A 89 -14.40 9.64 -7.24
C ILE A 89 -15.85 9.61 -7.69
N VAL A 90 -16.65 8.74 -7.09
CA VAL A 90 -18.05 8.54 -7.40
C VAL A 90 -18.86 8.58 -6.10
N ASP A 91 -19.87 9.42 -6.01
CA ASP A 91 -20.80 9.52 -4.86
C ASP A 91 -20.09 9.67 -3.49
N GLY A 92 -18.98 10.43 -3.45
CA GLY A 92 -18.21 10.64 -2.22
C GLY A 92 -17.33 9.47 -1.82
N GLU A 93 -17.12 8.51 -2.69
CA GLU A 93 -16.23 7.38 -2.52
C GLU A 93 -15.13 7.37 -3.58
N ILE A 94 -13.94 6.87 -3.22
CA ILE A 94 -12.89 6.52 -4.16
C ILE A 94 -13.08 5.06 -4.54
N CYS A 95 -13.33 4.81 -5.82
CA CYS A 95 -13.58 3.50 -6.41
C CYS A 95 -12.40 3.08 -7.28
N PHE A 96 -11.74 1.99 -6.96
CA PHE A 96 -10.57 1.55 -7.73
C PHE A 96 -10.38 0.02 -7.72
N VAL A 97 -9.71 -0.49 -8.75
CA VAL A 97 -9.29 -1.89 -8.82
C VAL A 97 -7.81 -2.00 -8.54
N ARG A 98 -7.43 -2.96 -7.70
CA ARG A 98 -6.04 -3.16 -7.31
C ARG A 98 -5.20 -3.71 -8.46
N GLN A 99 -4.18 -2.96 -8.91
CA GLN A 99 -3.34 -3.34 -10.05
C GLN A 99 -2.59 -4.67 -9.89
N LYS A 100 -2.16 -4.99 -8.66
CA LYS A 100 -1.43 -6.24 -8.43
C LYS A 100 -2.25 -7.48 -8.77
N THR A 101 -3.55 -7.44 -8.58
CA THR A 101 -4.47 -8.56 -8.82
C THR A 101 -5.21 -8.46 -10.15
N GLU A 102 -5.12 -7.32 -10.83
CA GLU A 102 -5.80 -7.06 -12.10
C GLU A 102 -5.49 -8.10 -13.19
N ARG A 103 -4.23 -8.57 -13.23
CA ARG A 103 -3.76 -9.54 -14.25
C ARG A 103 -3.96 -11.01 -13.84
N THR A 104 -4.19 -11.28 -12.56
CA THR A 104 -4.19 -12.65 -12.03
C THR A 104 -5.57 -13.16 -11.63
N THR A 105 -6.55 -12.28 -11.52
CA THR A 105 -7.90 -12.63 -11.04
C THR A 105 -8.93 -12.42 -12.14
N LYS A 106 -9.72 -13.47 -12.45
CA LYS A 106 -10.85 -13.38 -13.40
C LYS A 106 -11.96 -12.44 -12.91
N ASN A 107 -12.19 -12.38 -11.60
CA ASN A 107 -13.17 -11.47 -10.99
C ASN A 107 -12.44 -10.28 -10.39
N ARG A 108 -12.45 -9.16 -11.12
CA ARG A 108 -11.92 -7.87 -10.65
C ARG A 108 -12.85 -7.32 -9.58
N LYS A 109 -12.39 -7.24 -8.32
CA LYS A 109 -13.16 -6.68 -7.23
C LYS A 109 -12.81 -5.20 -7.11
N GLU A 110 -13.83 -4.35 -7.22
CA GLU A 110 -13.71 -2.92 -6.95
C GLU A 110 -13.59 -2.70 -5.44
N ILE A 111 -12.65 -1.87 -5.04
CA ILE A 111 -12.49 -1.39 -3.67
C ILE A 111 -13.10 -0.01 -3.59
N ARG A 112 -13.93 0.22 -2.59
CA ARG A 112 -14.56 1.50 -2.31
C ARG A 112 -14.08 2.04 -0.98
N ALA A 113 -13.65 3.29 -0.97
CA ALA A 113 -13.22 3.99 0.23
C ALA A 113 -13.95 5.33 0.33
N THR A 114 -14.81 5.46 1.34
CA THR A 114 -15.54 6.71 1.61
C THR A 114 -14.59 7.84 1.90
N ILE A 115 -14.75 8.98 1.22
CA ILE A 115 -13.91 10.16 1.40
C ILE A 115 -14.27 10.83 2.72
N SER A 116 -13.36 10.77 3.68
CA SER A 116 -13.49 11.50 4.94
C SER A 116 -13.10 12.98 4.76
N VAL A 117 -13.51 13.82 5.70
CA VAL A 117 -13.12 15.26 5.73
C VAL A 117 -11.60 15.41 5.67
N GLN A 118 -10.86 14.54 6.37
CA GLN A 118 -9.40 14.58 6.37
C GLN A 118 -8.80 14.16 5.01
N MET A 119 -9.40 13.17 4.32
CA MET A 119 -8.97 12.80 2.97
C MET A 119 -9.22 13.94 1.99
N GLN A 120 -10.39 14.58 2.06
CA GLN A 120 -10.72 15.73 1.22
C GLN A 120 -9.70 16.87 1.44
N ALA A 121 -9.38 17.20 2.70
CA ALA A 121 -8.39 18.23 3.02
C ALA A 121 -7.00 17.92 2.43
N VAL A 122 -6.61 16.64 2.36
CA VAL A 122 -5.34 16.23 1.70
C VAL A 122 -5.43 16.41 0.19
N ILE A 123 -6.56 16.05 -0.43
CA ILE A 123 -6.80 16.24 -1.87
C ILE A 123 -6.77 17.73 -2.22
N ASP A 124 -7.49 18.56 -1.48
CA ASP A 124 -7.58 20.00 -1.73
C ASP A 124 -6.21 20.69 -1.61
N LYS A 125 -5.40 20.25 -0.64
CA LYS A 125 -4.09 20.86 -0.38
C LYS A 125 -2.99 20.42 -1.33
N TRP A 126 -2.99 19.16 -1.73
CA TRP A 126 -1.87 18.55 -2.45
C TRP A 126 -2.23 17.96 -3.83
N GLY A 127 -3.52 17.96 -4.16
CA GLY A 127 -4.04 17.43 -5.42
C GLY A 127 -3.88 18.38 -6.60
N ASN A 128 -4.16 17.81 -7.76
CA ASN A 128 -4.32 18.56 -9.00
C ASN A 128 -5.70 19.27 -9.06
N LYS A 129 -5.91 20.06 -10.11
CA LYS A 129 -7.25 20.58 -10.43
C LYS A 129 -8.21 19.41 -10.63
N PRO A 130 -9.45 19.46 -10.08
CA PRO A 130 -10.41 18.37 -10.10
C PRO A 130 -11.08 18.22 -11.47
N LEU A 131 -10.30 17.85 -12.49
CA LEU A 131 -10.79 17.46 -13.81
C LEU A 131 -10.81 15.93 -13.90
N PRO A 132 -11.83 15.30 -14.51
CA PRO A 132 -12.02 13.85 -14.52
C PRO A 132 -10.78 13.04 -14.91
N ASP A 133 -10.06 13.48 -15.95
CA ASP A 133 -8.88 12.78 -16.47
C ASP A 133 -7.59 13.06 -15.72
N ASN A 134 -7.58 14.05 -14.81
CA ASN A 134 -6.41 14.35 -14.02
C ASN A 134 -6.20 13.30 -12.92
N TYR A 135 -4.96 12.92 -12.69
CA TYR A 135 -4.61 12.20 -11.48
C TYR A 135 -4.88 13.05 -10.23
N ILE A 136 -5.37 12.44 -9.16
CA ILE A 136 -5.63 13.16 -7.92
C ILE A 136 -4.34 13.83 -7.43
N PHE A 137 -3.21 13.12 -7.42
CA PHE A 137 -1.92 13.66 -6.99
C PHE A 137 -0.96 13.91 -8.15
N PRO A 138 -0.19 15.03 -8.15
CA PRO A 138 0.64 15.49 -9.26
C PRO A 138 1.98 14.74 -9.40
N TYR A 139 1.93 13.41 -9.47
CA TYR A 139 3.13 12.59 -9.64
C TYR A 139 3.19 11.89 -10.99
N MET A 140 2.05 11.56 -11.57
CA MET A 140 1.91 10.92 -12.87
C MET A 140 1.35 11.92 -13.90
N LYS A 141 1.74 11.75 -15.16
CA LYS A 141 1.27 12.58 -16.30
C LYS A 141 0.39 11.78 -17.25
N GLY A 142 0.42 10.44 -17.19
CA GLY A 142 -0.39 9.54 -18.01
C GLY A 142 0.30 8.99 -19.26
N ASN A 143 1.50 9.45 -19.54
CA ASN A 143 2.33 9.00 -20.67
C ASN A 143 3.56 8.18 -20.23
N GLU A 144 3.64 7.82 -18.93
CA GLU A 144 4.74 7.04 -18.41
C GLU A 144 4.73 5.60 -18.92
N THR A 145 5.89 5.10 -19.27
CA THR A 145 6.11 3.66 -19.41
C THR A 145 5.94 2.94 -18.07
N ALA A 146 5.73 1.64 -18.09
CA ALA A 146 5.62 0.84 -16.86
C ALA A 146 6.87 0.94 -15.97
N ILE A 147 8.06 1.14 -16.57
CA ILE A 147 9.33 1.30 -15.85
C ILE A 147 9.37 2.66 -15.15
N GLU A 148 9.01 3.73 -15.86
CA GLU A 148 8.96 5.10 -15.33
C GLU A 148 7.93 5.21 -14.20
N ALA A 149 6.72 4.71 -14.39
CA ALA A 149 5.68 4.70 -13.37
C ALA A 149 6.14 3.96 -12.09
N LYS A 150 6.88 2.85 -12.24
CA LYS A 150 7.49 2.13 -11.12
C LYS A 150 8.59 2.94 -10.44
N ALA A 151 9.40 3.65 -11.21
CA ALA A 151 10.46 4.51 -10.68
C ALA A 151 9.87 5.69 -9.88
N ILE A 152 8.85 6.37 -10.41
CA ILE A 152 8.11 7.44 -9.74
C ILE A 152 7.52 6.93 -8.42
N THR A 153 6.80 5.80 -8.47
CA THR A 153 6.22 5.20 -7.26
C THR A 153 7.27 4.91 -6.20
N ARG A 154 8.41 4.32 -6.60
CA ARG A 154 9.51 4.03 -5.68
C ARG A 154 10.09 5.28 -5.04
N ASP A 155 10.25 6.36 -5.81
CA ASP A 155 10.75 7.63 -5.29
C ASP A 155 9.77 8.26 -4.29
N VAL A 156 8.49 8.34 -4.62
CA VAL A 156 7.46 8.87 -3.71
C VAL A 156 7.41 8.05 -2.41
N VAL A 157 7.39 6.73 -2.49
CA VAL A 157 7.43 5.84 -1.32
C VAL A 157 8.68 6.09 -0.47
N LYS A 158 9.85 6.24 -1.11
CA LYS A 158 11.11 6.56 -0.41
C LYS A 158 11.00 7.88 0.36
N ARG A 159 10.41 8.91 -0.26
CA ARG A 159 10.22 10.23 0.36
C ARG A 159 9.21 10.16 1.52
N ILE A 160 8.07 9.50 1.35
CA ILE A 160 7.10 9.29 2.43
C ILE A 160 7.78 8.57 3.60
N ASN A 161 8.45 7.44 3.35
CA ASN A 161 9.09 6.65 4.40
C ASN A 161 10.19 7.43 5.12
N LYS A 162 10.98 8.25 4.39
CA LYS A 162 12.01 9.11 4.99
C LYS A 162 11.41 10.10 5.99
N ARG A 163 10.32 10.78 5.62
CA ARG A 163 9.66 11.77 6.49
C ARG A 163 8.92 11.11 7.64
N MET A 164 8.22 10.03 7.37
CA MET A 164 7.52 9.28 8.41
C MET A 164 8.46 8.64 9.44
N LYS A 165 9.68 8.27 9.04
CA LYS A 165 10.70 7.82 9.97
C LYS A 165 11.09 8.93 10.96
N LEU A 166 11.35 10.16 10.47
CA LEU A 166 11.66 11.31 11.32
C LEU A 166 10.52 11.62 12.30
N ILE A 167 9.28 11.68 11.80
CA ILE A 167 8.10 11.90 12.63
C ILE A 167 7.97 10.79 13.69
N GLY A 168 8.21 9.54 13.31
CA GLY A 168 8.14 8.42 14.24
C GLY A 168 9.22 8.46 15.32
N GLU A 169 10.41 8.96 15.01
CA GLU A 169 11.49 9.19 15.96
C GLU A 169 11.12 10.32 16.94
N GLU A 170 10.63 11.46 16.43
CA GLU A 170 10.20 12.60 17.25
C GLU A 170 9.02 12.25 18.18
N LEU A 171 8.09 11.41 17.72
CA LEU A 171 6.94 10.99 18.52
C LEU A 171 7.22 9.76 19.42
N GLY A 172 8.43 9.23 19.41
CA GLY A 172 8.78 8.01 20.16
C GLY A 172 8.05 6.74 19.70
N ILE A 173 7.55 6.73 18.46
CA ILE A 173 6.79 5.59 17.88
C ILE A 173 7.75 4.57 17.24
N GLY A 174 8.88 5.05 16.76
CA GLY A 174 9.85 4.29 15.99
C GLY A 174 9.62 4.35 14.48
N ASN A 175 10.13 3.38 13.73
CA ASN A 175 10.10 3.44 12.26
C ASN A 175 8.69 3.26 11.69
N ILE A 176 8.20 4.29 11.02
CA ILE A 176 6.89 4.33 10.34
C ILE A 176 7.14 4.31 8.82
N THR A 177 6.39 3.49 8.10
CA THR A 177 6.46 3.33 6.64
C THR A 177 5.08 3.36 6.01
N THR A 178 4.98 3.45 4.69
CA THR A 178 3.71 3.28 3.96
C THR A 178 3.04 1.94 4.26
N TYR A 179 3.84 0.89 4.49
CA TYR A 179 3.34 -0.43 4.88
C TYR A 179 2.74 -0.42 6.28
N THR A 180 3.29 0.40 7.19
CA THR A 180 2.72 0.61 8.52
C THR A 180 1.31 1.22 8.46
N ALA A 181 1.04 2.14 7.51
CA ALA A 181 -0.31 2.70 7.30
C ALA A 181 -1.32 1.58 7.03
N ARG A 182 -1.04 0.73 6.05
CA ARG A 182 -1.90 -0.39 5.67
C ARG A 182 -2.10 -1.39 6.81
N HIS A 183 -1.03 -1.73 7.55
CA HIS A 183 -1.14 -2.61 8.71
C HIS A 183 -1.93 -1.98 9.86
N SER A 184 -1.80 -0.68 10.05
CA SER A 184 -2.54 0.04 11.09
C SER A 184 -4.02 0.06 10.78
N TYR A 185 -4.42 0.31 9.52
CA TYR A 185 -5.81 0.21 9.09
C TYR A 185 -6.40 -1.17 9.43
N ALA A 186 -5.79 -2.24 8.96
CA ALA A 186 -6.25 -3.60 9.23
C ALA A 186 -6.29 -3.93 10.74
N THR A 187 -5.29 -3.47 11.50
CA THR A 187 -5.19 -3.75 12.94
C THR A 187 -6.26 -2.99 13.72
N VAL A 188 -6.54 -1.73 13.36
CA VAL A 188 -7.57 -0.93 14.01
C VAL A 188 -8.94 -1.52 13.77
N LEU A 189 -9.27 -1.90 12.53
CA LEU A 189 -10.54 -2.56 12.20
C LEU A 189 -10.70 -3.88 12.97
N LYS A 190 -9.67 -4.73 12.96
CA LYS A 190 -9.69 -6.01 13.71
C LYS A 190 -9.93 -5.79 15.21
N ARG A 191 -9.25 -4.80 15.81
CA ARG A 191 -9.43 -4.48 17.25
C ARG A 191 -10.79 -3.84 17.56
N SER A 192 -11.45 -3.27 16.56
CA SER A 192 -12.81 -2.73 16.66
C SER A 192 -13.89 -3.79 16.40
N GLY A 193 -13.53 -5.07 16.26
CA GLY A 193 -14.47 -6.17 16.08
C GLY A 193 -15.00 -6.35 14.65
N VAL A 194 -14.42 -5.65 13.68
CA VAL A 194 -14.84 -5.79 12.26
C VAL A 194 -14.46 -7.17 11.74
N ASN A 195 -15.38 -7.79 10.99
CA ASN A 195 -15.17 -9.12 10.39
C ASN A 195 -13.91 -9.18 9.53
N ILE A 196 -13.14 -10.27 9.66
CA ILE A 196 -11.90 -10.48 8.94
C ILE A 196 -12.12 -10.52 7.42
N SER A 197 -13.22 -11.09 6.94
CA SER A 197 -13.57 -11.10 5.52
C SER A 197 -13.73 -9.68 4.97
N TYR A 198 -14.45 -8.81 5.69
CA TYR A 198 -14.58 -7.40 5.32
C TYR A 198 -13.22 -6.68 5.28
N ILE A 199 -12.35 -6.94 6.26
CA ILE A 199 -11.00 -6.36 6.29
C ILE A 199 -10.18 -6.84 5.08
N SER A 200 -10.24 -8.14 4.76
CA SER A 200 -9.56 -8.72 3.58
C SER A 200 -10.04 -8.08 2.29
N GLU A 201 -11.36 -7.93 2.17
CA GLU A 201 -12.03 -7.33 1.04
C GLU A 201 -11.66 -5.85 0.86
N SER A 202 -11.76 -5.04 1.91
CA SER A 202 -11.41 -3.62 1.90
C SER A 202 -9.93 -3.37 1.56
N LEU A 203 -9.07 -4.34 1.85
CA LEU A 203 -7.66 -4.34 1.47
C LEU A 203 -7.42 -4.86 0.03
N GLY A 204 -8.46 -5.37 -0.65
CA GLY A 204 -8.33 -5.97 -1.98
C GLY A 204 -7.50 -7.24 -1.98
N HIS A 205 -7.57 -8.06 -0.91
CA HIS A 205 -7.03 -9.39 -0.93
C HIS A 205 -8.04 -10.31 -1.64
N THR A 206 -7.55 -11.12 -2.57
CA THR A 206 -8.28 -12.28 -3.12
C THR A 206 -7.96 -13.47 -2.24
N ASP A 207 -8.99 -14.17 -1.79
CA ASP A 207 -8.85 -15.46 -1.10
C ASP A 207 -8.20 -16.50 -1.98
#